data_d91ff4db67d51a596893c8fbc5cac834
#
_entry.id   d91ff4db67d51a596893c8fbc5cac834
#
_cell.length_a   1.000
_cell.length_b   1.000
_cell.length_c   1.000
_cell.angle_alpha   90.00
_cell.angle_beta   90.00
_cell.angle_gamma   90.00
#
_symmetry.space_group_name_H-M   'P 1'
#
loop_
_entity.id
_entity.type
_entity.pdbx_description
1 polymer ?
#
loop_
_entity_poly.entity_id
_entity_poly.type
_entity_poly.pdbx_seq_one_letter_code
_entity_poly.pdbx_strand_id
1 'polypeptide(L)'
;VAPGGPCNEFNGIGNSRACPGASCQSTFHTYRFEWDASVSPNQLRWYVDGQQFHSVSQSQVGEPHWTNMSSHAGYFILLNVAMGGGFPNGVAGFGTPTADTVSGRPMVVDYVTVQTRGGGTPPPPPPPPPPPPPGGGAYGTIQAENYNAQSGVQTEATTDAGGGSNIGWIANGDWVRFDGLDFGTGAPARTFAARVASGAGGGISGLVEVRLDNINNAPIGSFAVANTGGWQSWRTVPANIAPVTGVHTVFFRFASGQPADFVNVNWFTFLR
;
A
#
# COMPACT_ATOMS: atom_id res chain seq x y z
N VAL A 1 -18.42 -8.22 -21.98
CA VAL A 1 -19.76 -8.08 -22.59
C VAL A 1 -19.64 -8.49 -24.03
N ALA A 2 -20.45 -9.46 -24.48
CA ALA A 2 -20.41 -9.93 -25.86
C ALA A 2 -20.83 -8.82 -26.84
N PRO A 3 -20.34 -8.84 -28.09
CA PRO A 3 -20.86 -7.96 -29.14
C PRO A 3 -22.40 -8.09 -29.22
N GLY A 4 -23.09 -6.95 -29.29
CA GLY A 4 -24.54 -6.89 -29.20
C GLY A 4 -25.12 -6.77 -27.77
N GLY A 5 -24.28 -6.83 -26.74
CA GLY A 5 -24.68 -6.49 -25.38
C GLY A 5 -24.83 -4.98 -25.16
N PRO A 6 -25.11 -4.53 -23.93
CA PRO A 6 -25.41 -3.12 -23.62
C PRO A 6 -24.27 -2.16 -24.00
N CYS A 7 -23.04 -2.60 -23.96
CA CYS A 7 -21.89 -1.81 -24.35
C CYS A 7 -21.54 -1.93 -25.83
N ASN A 8 -22.13 -2.89 -26.52
CA ASN A 8 -21.90 -3.26 -27.92
C ASN A 8 -20.40 -3.34 -28.31
N GLU A 9 -19.57 -3.68 -27.34
CA GLU A 9 -18.12 -3.79 -27.48
C GLU A 9 -17.62 -5.10 -26.88
N PHE A 10 -16.57 -5.66 -27.49
CA PHE A 10 -15.98 -6.92 -27.02
C PHE A 10 -15.34 -6.79 -25.63
N ASN A 11 -14.72 -5.65 -25.35
CA ASN A 11 -14.00 -5.38 -24.09
C ASN A 11 -14.73 -4.37 -23.16
N GLY A 12 -15.99 -4.05 -23.44
CA GLY A 12 -16.75 -3.03 -22.74
C GLY A 12 -16.44 -1.60 -23.19
N ILE A 13 -17.07 -0.61 -22.54
CA ILE A 13 -16.82 0.82 -22.80
C ILE A 13 -15.54 1.19 -22.06
N GLY A 14 -14.41 1.10 -22.74
CA GLY A 14 -13.09 1.33 -22.17
C GLY A 14 -12.36 2.52 -22.77
N ASN A 15 -11.32 2.96 -22.07
CA ASN A 15 -10.34 3.94 -22.56
C ASN A 15 -8.97 3.65 -21.96
N SER A 16 -7.92 4.20 -22.55
CA SER A 16 -6.55 4.09 -22.07
C SER A 16 -5.80 5.41 -22.27
N ARG A 17 -4.80 5.65 -21.43
CA ARG A 17 -3.88 6.79 -21.58
C ARG A 17 -2.53 6.48 -20.95
N ALA A 18 -1.50 7.20 -21.36
CA ALA A 18 -0.24 7.25 -20.65
C ALA A 18 -0.42 7.99 -19.29
N CYS A 19 0.34 7.63 -18.28
CA CYS A 19 0.35 8.38 -17.03
C CYS A 19 0.89 9.79 -17.26
N PRO A 20 0.38 10.81 -16.56
CA PRO A 20 0.90 12.17 -16.63
C PRO A 20 2.33 12.23 -16.08
N GLY A 21 3.20 12.98 -16.76
CA GLY A 21 4.59 13.13 -16.32
C GLY A 21 5.44 11.88 -16.54
N ALA A 22 5.83 11.21 -15.47
CA ALA A 22 6.63 9.99 -15.55
C ALA A 22 5.83 8.78 -16.04
N SER A 23 6.50 7.72 -16.50
CA SER A 23 5.81 6.52 -16.96
C SER A 23 5.12 5.79 -15.82
N CYS A 24 4.02 5.11 -16.11
CA CYS A 24 3.22 4.37 -15.12
C CYS A 24 4.02 3.29 -14.37
N GLN A 25 5.17 2.85 -14.92
CA GLN A 25 6.03 1.85 -14.31
C GLN A 25 7.18 2.44 -13.48
N SER A 26 7.44 3.75 -13.57
CA SER A 26 8.63 4.38 -12.99
C SER A 26 8.37 5.15 -11.70
N THR A 27 7.10 5.40 -11.37
CA THR A 27 6.73 6.13 -10.15
C THR A 27 5.32 5.75 -9.70
N PHE A 28 4.95 6.19 -8.49
CA PHE A 28 3.58 6.08 -8.01
C PHE A 28 2.66 7.06 -8.72
N HIS A 29 1.47 6.60 -9.05
CA HIS A 29 0.38 7.39 -9.61
C HIS A 29 -0.91 7.16 -8.81
N THR A 30 -1.72 8.19 -8.68
CA THR A 30 -3.03 8.07 -8.03
C THR A 30 -4.08 7.70 -9.08
N TYR A 31 -4.64 6.52 -8.97
CA TYR A 31 -5.78 6.07 -9.77
C TYR A 31 -7.05 6.29 -8.97
N ARG A 32 -8.01 7.03 -9.53
CA ARG A 32 -9.28 7.30 -8.87
C ARG A 32 -10.45 6.90 -9.76
N PHE A 33 -11.42 6.22 -9.17
CA PHE A 33 -12.71 5.94 -9.74
C PHE A 33 -13.77 6.70 -8.94
N GLU A 34 -14.68 7.34 -9.62
CA GLU A 34 -15.85 8.02 -9.03
C GLU A 34 -17.13 7.44 -9.60
N TRP A 35 -18.08 7.15 -8.72
CA TRP A 35 -19.45 6.92 -9.07
C TRP A 35 -20.29 8.11 -8.58
N ASP A 36 -20.70 8.97 -9.49
CA ASP A 36 -21.49 10.15 -9.18
C ASP A 36 -22.99 9.89 -9.43
N ALA A 37 -23.68 9.53 -8.36
CA ALA A 37 -25.13 9.35 -8.34
C ALA A 37 -25.90 10.64 -8.03
N SER A 38 -25.21 11.77 -7.82
CA SER A 38 -25.82 13.07 -7.54
C SER A 38 -26.25 13.84 -8.80
N VAL A 39 -25.84 13.35 -9.97
CA VAL A 39 -26.20 13.93 -11.28
C VAL A 39 -27.12 12.99 -12.05
N SER A 40 -27.91 13.57 -12.96
CA SER A 40 -28.78 12.79 -13.84
C SER A 40 -28.45 13.14 -15.31
N PRO A 41 -28.08 12.17 -16.16
CA PRO A 41 -27.82 10.75 -15.84
C PRO A 41 -26.61 10.56 -14.90
N ASN A 42 -26.65 9.51 -14.06
CA ASN A 42 -25.52 9.15 -13.22
C ASN A 42 -24.25 8.91 -14.05
N GLN A 43 -23.10 9.13 -13.44
CA GLN A 43 -21.80 9.05 -14.14
C GLN A 43 -20.78 8.23 -13.37
N LEU A 44 -19.99 7.48 -14.12
CA LEU A 44 -18.74 6.84 -13.70
C LEU A 44 -17.59 7.62 -14.32
N ARG A 45 -16.56 7.93 -13.53
CA ARG A 45 -15.40 8.69 -14.03
C ARG A 45 -14.10 8.07 -13.55
N TRP A 46 -13.09 8.08 -14.40
CA TRP A 46 -11.75 7.55 -14.11
C TRP A 46 -10.72 8.66 -14.26
N TYR A 47 -9.79 8.68 -13.31
CA TYR A 47 -8.74 9.70 -13.22
C TYR A 47 -7.37 9.04 -12.99
N VAL A 48 -6.33 9.68 -13.52
CA VAL A 48 -4.94 9.43 -13.14
C VAL A 48 -4.34 10.77 -12.72
N ASP A 49 -3.76 10.84 -11.52
CA ASP A 49 -3.19 12.04 -10.91
C ASP A 49 -4.12 13.26 -10.97
N GLY A 50 -5.38 13.03 -10.66
CA GLY A 50 -6.42 14.06 -10.67
C GLY A 50 -6.94 14.45 -12.06
N GLN A 51 -6.34 13.96 -13.16
CA GLN A 51 -6.78 14.22 -14.52
C GLN A 51 -7.77 13.18 -14.98
N GLN A 52 -9.02 13.60 -15.25
CA GLN A 52 -10.03 12.71 -15.83
C GLN A 52 -9.62 12.30 -17.24
N PHE A 53 -9.67 11.00 -17.51
CA PHE A 53 -9.38 10.48 -18.85
C PHE A 53 -10.52 9.65 -19.45
N HIS A 54 -11.49 9.24 -18.63
CA HIS A 54 -12.60 8.44 -19.10
C HIS A 54 -13.86 8.74 -18.27
N SER A 55 -15.02 8.60 -18.92
CA SER A 55 -16.32 8.64 -18.24
C SER A 55 -17.33 7.78 -18.99
N VAL A 56 -18.24 7.20 -18.23
CA VAL A 56 -19.37 6.42 -18.75
C VAL A 56 -20.63 6.89 -18.05
N SER A 57 -21.67 7.23 -18.79
CA SER A 57 -22.95 7.64 -18.23
C SER A 57 -23.94 6.48 -18.15
N GLN A 58 -24.92 6.62 -17.26
CA GLN A 58 -26.08 5.71 -17.18
C GLN A 58 -26.78 5.56 -18.53
N SER A 59 -26.89 6.66 -19.31
CA SER A 59 -27.52 6.63 -20.64
C SER A 59 -26.74 5.81 -21.66
N GLN A 60 -25.42 5.74 -21.55
CA GLN A 60 -24.59 4.92 -22.43
C GLN A 60 -24.71 3.42 -22.12
N VAL A 61 -24.85 3.08 -20.85
CA VAL A 61 -25.05 1.69 -20.40
C VAL A 61 -26.50 1.24 -20.67
N GLY A 62 -27.45 2.12 -20.42
CA GLY A 62 -28.89 1.87 -20.60
C GLY A 62 -29.50 0.97 -19.51
N GLU A 63 -30.84 1.01 -19.46
CA GLU A 63 -31.61 0.11 -18.60
C GLU A 63 -31.94 -1.20 -19.34
N PRO A 64 -32.06 -2.37 -18.69
CA PRO A 64 -31.98 -2.57 -17.21
C PRO A 64 -30.54 -2.76 -16.68
N HIS A 65 -29.52 -2.63 -17.49
CA HIS A 65 -28.15 -2.97 -17.15
C HIS A 65 -27.59 -2.06 -16.06
N TRP A 66 -27.90 -0.77 -16.13
CA TRP A 66 -27.50 0.18 -15.07
C TRP A 66 -28.11 -0.19 -13.73
N THR A 67 -29.42 -0.45 -13.70
CA THR A 67 -30.11 -0.87 -12.48
C THR A 67 -29.52 -2.15 -11.92
N ASN A 68 -29.30 -3.17 -12.75
CA ASN A 68 -28.67 -4.41 -12.30
C ASN A 68 -27.27 -4.18 -11.71
N MET A 69 -26.46 -3.32 -12.32
CA MET A 69 -25.14 -2.96 -11.81
C MET A 69 -25.21 -2.19 -10.50
N SER A 70 -26.14 -1.23 -10.37
CA SER A 70 -26.23 -0.32 -9.23
C SER A 70 -26.98 -0.88 -8.03
N SER A 71 -27.78 -1.94 -8.20
CA SER A 71 -28.59 -2.55 -7.14
C SER A 71 -27.91 -3.74 -6.43
N HIS A 72 -26.69 -4.06 -6.77
CA HIS A 72 -25.93 -5.12 -6.10
C HIS A 72 -25.68 -4.79 -4.63
N ALA A 73 -25.61 -5.85 -3.80
CA ALA A 73 -25.33 -5.75 -2.36
C ALA A 73 -23.93 -5.23 -2.03
N GLY A 74 -23.05 -5.11 -3.02
CA GLY A 74 -21.70 -4.56 -2.89
C GLY A 74 -20.77 -5.00 -3.98
N TYR A 75 -19.65 -4.29 -4.09
CA TYR A 75 -18.52 -4.61 -4.94
C TYR A 75 -17.28 -4.82 -4.09
N PHE A 76 -16.32 -5.57 -4.60
CA PHE A 76 -15.01 -5.72 -4.00
C PHE A 76 -13.95 -5.11 -4.90
N ILE A 77 -12.85 -4.69 -4.31
CA ILE A 77 -11.71 -4.11 -5.03
C ILE A 77 -10.76 -5.23 -5.39
N LEU A 78 -10.39 -5.32 -6.67
CA LEU A 78 -9.36 -6.21 -7.18
C LEU A 78 -8.16 -5.39 -7.61
N LEU A 79 -6.99 -5.72 -7.04
CA LEU A 79 -5.70 -5.20 -7.46
C LEU A 79 -4.87 -6.39 -7.92
N ASN A 80 -4.57 -6.47 -9.20
CA ASN A 80 -3.83 -7.60 -9.76
C ASN A 80 -2.83 -7.16 -10.82
N VAL A 81 -1.79 -7.95 -10.99
CA VAL A 81 -0.90 -7.90 -12.14
C VAL A 81 -1.22 -9.10 -13.00
N ALA A 82 -1.87 -8.85 -14.13
CA ALA A 82 -2.18 -9.88 -15.11
C ALA A 82 -1.06 -9.97 -16.16
N MET A 83 -0.72 -11.19 -16.54
CA MET A 83 0.28 -11.47 -17.58
C MET A 83 -0.36 -12.26 -18.72
N GLY A 84 -0.13 -11.82 -19.94
CA GLY A 84 -0.68 -12.47 -21.11
C GLY A 84 -2.17 -12.23 -21.32
N GLY A 85 -2.74 -12.95 -22.26
CA GLY A 85 -4.14 -12.84 -22.65
C GLY A 85 -4.35 -12.03 -23.94
N GLY A 86 -5.55 -12.14 -24.52
CA GLY A 86 -5.83 -11.59 -25.85
C GLY A 86 -5.65 -10.08 -25.92
N PHE A 87 -6.12 -9.32 -24.92
CA PHE A 87 -6.01 -7.87 -24.92
C PHE A 87 -4.56 -7.38 -24.72
N PRO A 88 -3.80 -7.80 -23.69
CA PRO A 88 -2.40 -7.40 -23.55
C PRO A 88 -1.53 -7.78 -24.76
N ASN A 89 -1.70 -8.99 -25.29
CA ASN A 89 -0.96 -9.44 -26.46
C ASN A 89 -1.30 -8.63 -27.70
N GLY A 90 -2.56 -8.26 -27.89
CA GLY A 90 -3.01 -7.41 -28.99
C GLY A 90 -2.42 -5.99 -28.93
N VAL A 91 -2.32 -5.40 -27.74
CA VAL A 91 -1.70 -4.10 -27.52
C VAL A 91 -0.18 -4.15 -27.71
N ALA A 92 0.46 -5.20 -27.20
CA ALA A 92 1.90 -5.39 -27.32
C ALA A 92 2.36 -5.76 -28.74
N GLY A 93 1.47 -6.34 -29.54
CA GLY A 93 1.79 -6.86 -30.88
C GLY A 93 2.53 -8.21 -30.88
N PHE A 94 2.65 -8.85 -29.71
CA PHE A 94 3.30 -10.16 -29.56
C PHE A 94 2.72 -10.94 -28.37
N GLY A 95 2.94 -12.24 -28.35
CA GLY A 95 2.49 -13.11 -27.25
C GLY A 95 3.32 -12.93 -25.98
N THR A 96 2.66 -12.89 -24.83
CA THR A 96 3.28 -12.84 -23.50
C THR A 96 2.85 -14.07 -22.67
N PRO A 97 3.72 -14.59 -21.77
CA PRO A 97 5.07 -14.13 -21.42
C PRO A 97 6.11 -14.39 -22.54
N THR A 98 7.17 -13.61 -22.56
CA THR A 98 8.34 -13.77 -23.42
C THR A 98 9.51 -14.36 -22.64
N ALA A 99 10.62 -14.68 -23.34
CA ALA A 99 11.85 -15.14 -22.68
C ALA A 99 12.43 -14.10 -21.69
N ASP A 100 12.15 -12.82 -21.91
CA ASP A 100 12.60 -11.72 -21.04
C ASP A 100 11.65 -11.46 -19.86
N THR A 101 10.57 -12.18 -19.77
CA THR A 101 9.61 -12.06 -18.67
C THR A 101 10.18 -12.67 -17.40
N VAL A 102 10.48 -11.85 -16.43
CA VAL A 102 10.98 -12.29 -15.11
C VAL A 102 9.87 -12.27 -14.07
N SER A 103 9.83 -13.31 -13.22
CA SER A 103 8.94 -13.36 -12.06
C SER A 103 9.45 -12.43 -10.95
N GLY A 104 8.59 -12.14 -9.97
CA GLY A 104 8.96 -11.32 -8.82
C GLY A 104 8.94 -9.81 -9.06
N ARG A 105 8.24 -9.35 -10.09
CA ARG A 105 7.95 -7.92 -10.32
C ARG A 105 6.62 -7.55 -9.65
N PRO A 106 6.62 -7.04 -8.41
CA PRO A 106 5.39 -6.72 -7.69
C PRO A 106 4.75 -5.45 -8.21
N MET A 107 3.42 -5.38 -8.13
CA MET A 107 2.70 -4.11 -8.08
C MET A 107 2.74 -3.62 -6.63
N VAL A 108 3.26 -2.43 -6.41
CA VAL A 108 3.32 -1.81 -5.08
C VAL A 108 2.16 -0.84 -4.95
N VAL A 109 1.34 -1.04 -3.91
CA VAL A 109 0.18 -0.19 -3.61
C VAL A 109 0.45 0.52 -2.29
N ASP A 110 0.48 1.85 -2.32
CA ASP A 110 0.72 2.67 -1.13
C ASP A 110 -0.52 2.66 -0.21
N TYR A 111 -1.69 2.96 -0.78
CA TYR A 111 -2.95 2.92 -0.06
C TYR A 111 -4.14 2.65 -0.98
N VAL A 112 -5.23 2.21 -0.40
CA VAL A 112 -6.56 2.15 -1.02
C VAL A 112 -7.55 2.84 -0.10
N THR A 113 -8.33 3.78 -0.62
CA THR A 113 -9.38 4.47 0.12
C THR A 113 -10.72 4.36 -0.60
N VAL A 114 -11.79 4.21 0.17
CA VAL A 114 -13.16 4.31 -0.31
C VAL A 114 -13.83 5.47 0.42
N GLN A 115 -14.38 6.41 -0.33
CA GLN A 115 -15.02 7.59 0.20
C GLN A 115 -16.45 7.69 -0.32
N THR A 116 -17.38 8.12 0.52
CA THR A 116 -18.75 8.46 0.12
C THR A 116 -18.95 9.97 0.16
N ARG A 117 -19.63 10.52 -0.84
CA ARG A 117 -19.95 11.94 -0.89
C ARG A 117 -21.10 12.25 0.07
N GLY A 118 -20.78 12.44 1.34
CA GLY A 118 -21.65 13.01 2.35
C GLY A 118 -20.99 14.29 2.85
N GLY A 119 -21.32 15.43 2.25
CA GLY A 119 -21.02 16.78 2.70
C GLY A 119 -19.78 17.00 3.58
N GLY A 120 -18.61 16.90 3.02
CA GLY A 120 -17.35 17.28 3.65
C GLY A 120 -16.24 17.25 2.62
N THR A 121 -15.37 18.27 2.63
CA THR A 121 -14.05 18.22 1.99
C THR A 121 -13.47 16.84 2.24
N PRO A 122 -12.84 16.18 1.22
CA PRO A 122 -12.04 14.98 1.50
C PRO A 122 -11.19 15.32 2.73
N PRO A 123 -11.21 14.53 3.80
CA PRO A 123 -10.27 14.78 4.87
C PRO A 123 -8.90 14.89 4.20
N PRO A 124 -8.08 15.88 4.55
CA PRO A 124 -6.67 15.83 4.21
C PRO A 124 -6.21 14.41 4.56
N PRO A 125 -5.27 13.81 3.81
CA PRO A 125 -4.72 12.50 4.20
C PRO A 125 -4.60 12.54 5.73
N PRO A 126 -5.17 11.56 6.47
CA PRO A 126 -5.27 11.69 7.91
C PRO A 126 -3.92 12.20 8.39
N PRO A 127 -3.89 13.28 9.18
CA PRO A 127 -2.61 13.73 9.74
C PRO A 127 -2.00 12.46 10.31
N PRO A 128 -0.69 12.23 10.15
CA PRO A 128 -0.05 11.06 10.73
C PRO A 128 -0.65 10.94 12.14
N PRO A 129 -1.21 9.77 12.52
CA PRO A 129 -1.89 9.65 13.79
C PRO A 129 -1.03 10.35 14.82
N PRO A 130 -1.57 11.23 15.69
CA PRO A 130 -0.77 11.90 16.68
C PRO A 130 0.05 10.80 17.36
N PRO A 131 1.34 11.01 17.61
CA PRO A 131 2.15 9.99 18.26
C PRO A 131 1.33 9.47 19.43
N PRO A 132 1.04 8.15 19.51
CA PRO A 132 0.22 7.63 20.59
C PRO A 132 0.82 8.14 21.91
N PRO A 133 0.02 8.54 22.87
CA PRO A 133 0.54 9.03 24.15
C PRO A 133 1.53 7.98 24.70
N PRO A 134 2.64 8.38 25.32
CA PRO A 134 3.61 7.46 25.85
C PRO A 134 2.91 6.55 26.86
N GLY A 135 2.51 5.39 26.38
CA GLY A 135 1.83 4.34 27.12
C GLY A 135 2.69 3.10 27.03
N GLY A 136 3.03 2.53 28.19
CA GLY A 136 3.84 1.32 28.24
C GLY A 136 3.19 0.14 27.50
N GLY A 137 3.99 -0.76 26.97
CA GLY A 137 3.57 -1.92 26.21
C GLY A 137 3.58 -1.74 24.69
N ALA A 138 3.06 -2.74 23.96
CA ALA A 138 3.09 -2.78 22.50
C ALA A 138 2.23 -1.71 21.81
N TYR A 139 1.27 -1.10 22.53
CA TYR A 139 0.32 -0.11 21.98
C TYR A 139 0.81 1.35 22.09
N GLY A 140 1.95 1.59 22.70
CA GLY A 140 2.62 2.89 22.71
C GLY A 140 3.42 3.14 21.42
N THR A 141 3.91 4.38 21.27
CA THR A 141 4.95 4.65 20.27
C THR A 141 6.27 4.05 20.76
N ILE A 142 6.83 3.15 19.99
CA ILE A 142 8.11 2.52 20.27
C ILE A 142 9.11 3.07 19.26
N GLN A 143 10.13 3.76 19.76
CA GLN A 143 11.20 4.32 18.92
C GLN A 143 12.05 3.17 18.38
N ALA A 144 12.30 3.19 17.06
CA ALA A 144 12.96 2.08 16.38
C ALA A 144 14.44 1.93 16.82
N GLU A 145 15.08 3.02 17.23
CA GLU A 145 16.44 3.02 17.76
C GLU A 145 16.58 2.43 19.17
N ASN A 146 15.45 2.22 19.88
CA ASN A 146 15.45 1.61 21.23
C ASN A 146 15.42 0.07 21.17
N TYR A 147 15.99 -0.52 20.15
CA TYR A 147 16.11 -1.97 20.01
C TYR A 147 17.02 -2.58 21.10
N ASN A 148 16.73 -3.83 21.47
CA ASN A 148 17.57 -4.60 22.40
C ASN A 148 18.72 -5.30 21.71
N ALA A 149 18.57 -5.62 20.41
CA ALA A 149 19.63 -6.19 19.57
C ALA A 149 19.33 -5.89 18.09
N GLN A 150 20.39 -5.96 17.28
CA GLN A 150 20.27 -5.69 15.84
C GLN A 150 21.35 -6.41 15.03
N SER A 151 21.17 -6.44 13.72
CA SER A 151 22.21 -6.75 12.74
C SER A 151 21.99 -5.89 11.50
N GLY A 152 23.07 -5.23 11.04
CA GLY A 152 23.10 -4.47 9.79
C GLY A 152 22.63 -3.01 9.89
N VAL A 153 21.85 -2.63 10.88
CA VAL A 153 21.28 -1.28 10.96
C VAL A 153 22.20 -0.28 11.67
N GLN A 154 22.05 1.00 11.35
CA GLN A 154 22.71 2.12 12.04
C GLN A 154 21.65 3.15 12.49
N THR A 155 22.06 4.07 13.36
CA THR A 155 21.19 5.12 13.89
C THR A 155 21.66 6.49 13.39
N GLU A 156 20.71 7.33 12.98
CA GLU A 156 20.96 8.72 12.58
C GLU A 156 19.93 9.67 13.20
N ALA A 157 20.21 10.97 13.18
CA ALA A 157 19.22 11.97 13.59
C ALA A 157 18.07 12.05 12.58
N THR A 158 16.83 12.09 13.09
CA THR A 158 15.64 12.22 12.25
C THR A 158 15.20 13.69 12.12
N THR A 159 14.66 14.04 10.95
CA THR A 159 13.95 15.31 10.71
C THR A 159 12.42 15.16 10.87
N ASP A 160 11.94 14.01 11.29
CA ASP A 160 10.51 13.78 11.51
C ASP A 160 9.96 14.59 12.69
N ALA A 161 8.64 14.76 12.72
CA ALA A 161 7.97 15.46 13.82
C ALA A 161 8.27 14.77 15.17
N GLY A 162 8.75 15.55 16.14
CA GLY A 162 9.15 15.04 17.44
C GLY A 162 10.66 14.93 17.62
N GLY A 163 11.46 14.99 16.54
CA GLY A 163 12.92 14.87 16.61
C GLY A 163 13.39 13.49 17.06
N GLY A 164 14.61 13.40 17.60
CA GLY A 164 15.21 12.14 18.04
C GLY A 164 16.08 11.50 16.97
N SER A 165 16.02 10.16 16.92
CA SER A 165 16.80 9.36 15.97
C SER A 165 15.90 8.38 15.24
N ASN A 166 16.40 7.85 14.15
CA ASN A 166 15.81 6.73 13.41
C ASN A 166 16.87 5.66 13.12
N ILE A 167 16.45 4.47 12.81
CA ILE A 167 17.33 3.46 12.23
C ILE A 167 17.34 3.59 10.71
N GLY A 168 18.52 3.39 10.11
CA GLY A 168 18.78 3.47 8.67
C GLY A 168 19.87 2.50 8.25
N TRP A 169 20.37 2.67 7.00
CA TRP A 169 21.29 1.74 6.33
C TRP A 169 20.76 0.32 6.30
N ILE A 170 19.47 0.18 6.08
CA ILE A 170 18.76 -1.09 6.19
C ILE A 170 18.69 -1.77 4.82
N ALA A 171 19.39 -2.89 4.71
CA ALA A 171 19.47 -3.72 3.52
C ALA A 171 18.76 -5.08 3.71
N ASN A 172 18.84 -5.92 2.68
CA ASN A 172 18.27 -7.27 2.74
C ASN A 172 18.94 -8.17 3.79
N GLY A 173 18.15 -8.72 4.67
CA GLY A 173 18.58 -9.65 5.73
C GLY A 173 18.82 -8.99 7.07
N ASP A 174 18.87 -7.66 7.15
CA ASP A 174 19.01 -6.92 8.38
C ASP A 174 17.81 -7.13 9.31
N TRP A 175 18.01 -6.87 10.60
CA TRP A 175 16.94 -7.03 11.57
C TRP A 175 17.19 -6.20 12.84
N VAL A 176 16.09 -5.91 13.55
CA VAL A 176 16.11 -5.37 14.93
C VAL A 176 15.20 -6.21 15.81
N ARG A 177 15.49 -6.23 17.13
CA ARG A 177 14.76 -6.99 18.15
C ARG A 177 14.34 -6.10 19.31
N PHE A 178 13.11 -6.27 19.75
CA PHE A 178 12.51 -5.61 20.89
C PHE A 178 12.00 -6.67 21.86
N ASP A 179 12.53 -6.70 23.09
CA ASP A 179 12.23 -7.71 24.07
C ASP A 179 11.05 -7.28 24.97
N GLY A 180 10.20 -8.23 25.33
CA GLY A 180 9.20 -8.05 26.38
C GLY A 180 8.07 -7.07 26.04
N LEU A 181 7.67 -6.95 24.77
CA LEU A 181 6.53 -6.13 24.39
C LEU A 181 5.24 -6.79 24.86
N ASP A 182 4.52 -6.09 25.73
CA ASP A 182 3.26 -6.58 26.32
C ASP A 182 2.06 -6.13 25.48
N PHE A 183 1.38 -7.10 24.85
CA PHE A 183 0.14 -6.93 24.12
C PHE A 183 -1.11 -7.11 25.02
N GLY A 184 -0.92 -7.40 26.31
CA GLY A 184 -2.00 -7.66 27.25
C GLY A 184 -2.76 -8.96 26.97
N THR A 185 -3.79 -9.21 27.80
CA THR A 185 -4.62 -10.43 27.72
C THR A 185 -6.02 -10.16 27.18
N GLY A 186 -6.33 -8.91 26.81
CA GLY A 186 -7.64 -8.48 26.30
C GLY A 186 -7.78 -8.67 24.78
N ALA A 187 -8.43 -7.71 24.11
CA ALA A 187 -8.56 -7.73 22.67
C ALA A 187 -7.18 -7.77 21.99
N PRO A 188 -6.96 -8.69 21.02
CA PRO A 188 -5.67 -8.87 20.40
C PRO A 188 -5.29 -7.66 19.50
N ALA A 189 -3.99 -7.42 19.38
CA ALA A 189 -3.46 -6.57 18.32
C ALA A 189 -3.72 -7.22 16.95
N ARG A 190 -4.17 -6.44 15.98
CA ARG A 190 -4.47 -6.91 14.61
C ARG A 190 -3.82 -6.04 13.54
N THR A 191 -3.27 -4.91 13.93
CA THR A 191 -2.60 -3.98 13.03
C THR A 191 -1.24 -3.59 13.61
N PHE A 192 -0.28 -3.47 12.76
CA PHE A 192 1.03 -2.90 13.00
C PHE A 192 1.17 -1.64 12.13
N ALA A 193 1.71 -0.57 12.66
CA ALA A 193 1.99 0.64 11.91
C ALA A 193 3.41 1.10 12.21
N ALA A 194 4.16 1.47 11.17
CA ALA A 194 5.49 2.02 11.32
C ALA A 194 5.66 3.33 10.55
N ARG A 195 6.47 4.21 11.09
CA ARG A 195 6.88 5.47 10.50
C ARG A 195 8.17 5.26 9.74
N VAL A 196 8.11 5.30 8.42
CA VAL A 196 9.19 4.92 7.52
C VAL A 196 9.51 6.00 6.50
N ALA A 197 10.75 6.01 6.01
CA ALA A 197 11.18 6.83 4.89
C ALA A 197 12.09 6.03 3.97
N SER A 198 12.10 6.37 2.68
CA SER A 198 12.99 5.76 1.70
C SER A 198 13.40 6.76 0.63
N GLY A 199 14.69 6.90 0.42
CA GLY A 199 15.30 7.62 -0.69
C GLY A 199 15.87 6.68 -1.76
N ALA A 200 15.61 5.37 -1.65
CA ALA A 200 16.13 4.37 -2.57
C ALA A 200 15.65 4.62 -4.01
N GLY A 201 16.59 4.68 -4.94
CA GLY A 201 16.34 4.89 -6.36
C GLY A 201 16.26 3.59 -7.15
N GLY A 202 16.09 3.69 -8.48
CA GLY A 202 16.22 2.55 -9.39
C GLY A 202 15.22 1.42 -9.19
N GLY A 203 14.06 1.67 -8.57
CA GLY A 203 13.05 0.64 -8.30
C GLY A 203 13.40 -0.28 -7.11
N ILE A 204 14.35 0.13 -6.27
CA ILE A 204 14.71 -0.58 -5.04
C ILE A 204 13.54 -0.49 -4.06
N SER A 205 13.15 -1.65 -3.50
CA SER A 205 12.06 -1.79 -2.54
C SER A 205 12.27 -3.03 -1.69
N GLY A 206 11.54 -3.13 -0.59
CA GLY A 206 11.60 -4.30 0.28
C GLY A 206 10.39 -4.43 1.19
N LEU A 207 10.42 -5.43 2.03
CA LEU A 207 9.41 -5.74 3.03
C LEU A 207 9.96 -5.47 4.43
N VAL A 208 9.14 -4.89 5.28
CA VAL A 208 9.32 -4.92 6.74
C VAL A 208 8.41 -6.03 7.26
N GLU A 209 9.02 -7.12 7.71
CA GLU A 209 8.33 -8.29 8.25
C GLU A 209 8.32 -8.22 9.77
N VAL A 210 7.17 -8.47 10.39
CA VAL A 210 7.03 -8.60 11.84
C VAL A 210 7.01 -10.07 12.23
N ARG A 211 7.91 -10.49 13.12
CA ARG A 211 8.01 -11.86 13.61
C ARG A 211 8.02 -11.87 15.13
N LEU A 212 7.52 -12.93 15.75
CA LEU A 212 7.45 -13.08 17.21
C LEU A 212 8.38 -14.19 17.69
N ASP A 213 9.05 -13.92 18.81
CA ASP A 213 9.80 -14.83 19.67
C ASP A 213 11.06 -15.45 19.03
N ASN A 214 11.07 -15.64 17.73
CA ASN A 214 12.23 -16.11 17.00
C ASN A 214 12.26 -15.51 15.59
N ILE A 215 13.40 -15.01 15.16
CA ILE A 215 13.60 -14.41 13.84
C ILE A 215 13.32 -15.38 12.67
N ASN A 216 13.40 -16.67 12.91
CA ASN A 216 13.13 -17.72 11.92
C ASN A 216 11.66 -18.15 11.87
N ASN A 217 10.82 -17.68 12.79
CA ASN A 217 9.38 -17.94 12.74
C ASN A 217 8.77 -17.27 11.50
N ALA A 218 7.65 -17.79 11.02
CA ALA A 218 6.89 -17.13 9.95
C ALA A 218 6.49 -15.71 10.38
N PRO A 219 6.51 -14.72 9.48
CA PRO A 219 6.05 -13.38 9.80
C PRO A 219 4.54 -13.42 10.14
N ILE A 220 4.16 -12.68 11.16
CA ILE A 220 2.75 -12.47 11.53
C ILE A 220 2.08 -11.43 10.63
N GLY A 221 2.85 -10.63 9.93
CA GLY A 221 2.44 -9.64 8.95
C GLY A 221 3.65 -8.90 8.37
N SER A 222 3.41 -8.15 7.31
CA SER A 222 4.44 -7.34 6.66
C SER A 222 3.82 -6.22 5.84
N PHE A 223 4.60 -5.21 5.51
CA PHE A 223 4.28 -4.21 4.49
C PHE A 223 5.47 -3.95 3.58
N ALA A 224 5.18 -3.51 2.37
CA ALA A 224 6.21 -3.11 1.40
C ALA A 224 6.57 -1.64 1.57
N VAL A 225 7.86 -1.33 1.37
CA VAL A 225 8.36 0.04 1.28
C VAL A 225 9.12 0.21 -0.02
N ALA A 226 8.77 1.27 -0.73
CA ALA A 226 9.50 1.79 -1.88
C ALA A 226 9.85 3.26 -1.61
N ASN A 227 10.45 3.93 -2.58
CA ASN A 227 10.84 5.34 -2.45
C ASN A 227 9.66 6.22 -1.98
N THR A 228 9.86 6.95 -0.89
CA THR A 228 8.87 7.87 -0.30
C THR A 228 9.16 9.34 -0.66
N GLY A 229 10.19 9.60 -1.45
CA GLY A 229 10.64 10.94 -1.83
C GLY A 229 11.96 11.36 -1.18
N GLY A 230 12.57 10.51 -0.35
CA GLY A 230 13.85 10.78 0.31
C GLY A 230 14.00 10.03 1.63
N TRP A 231 15.24 9.86 2.10
CA TRP A 231 15.58 9.13 3.33
C TRP A 231 15.01 9.76 4.61
N GLN A 232 14.48 10.98 4.52
CA GLN A 232 13.80 11.71 5.59
C GLN A 232 12.39 12.16 5.18
N SER A 233 11.84 11.60 4.08
CA SER A 233 10.45 11.81 3.65
C SER A 233 9.54 10.79 4.30
N TRP A 234 9.10 11.09 5.50
CA TRP A 234 8.43 10.18 6.41
C TRP A 234 6.97 9.91 6.06
N ARG A 235 6.57 8.62 6.11
CA ARG A 235 5.19 8.15 5.97
C ARG A 235 4.87 7.11 7.04
N THR A 236 3.63 7.08 7.51
CA THR A 236 3.14 6.00 8.38
C THR A 236 2.49 4.94 7.52
N VAL A 237 2.99 3.72 7.59
CA VAL A 237 2.50 2.58 6.81
C VAL A 237 1.90 1.55 7.76
N PRO A 238 0.58 1.27 7.66
CA PRO A 238 -0.05 0.20 8.42
C PRO A 238 0.06 -1.15 7.71
N ALA A 239 0.01 -2.23 8.48
CA ALA A 239 -0.13 -3.60 8.00
C ALA A 239 -1.06 -4.41 8.88
N ASN A 240 -1.86 -5.28 8.31
CA ASN A 240 -2.59 -6.28 9.07
C ASN A 240 -1.62 -7.35 9.56
N ILE A 241 -1.84 -7.80 10.80
CA ILE A 241 -1.07 -8.88 11.42
C ILE A 241 -1.99 -9.98 11.94
N ALA A 242 -1.46 -11.19 12.09
CA ALA A 242 -2.14 -12.22 12.86
C ALA A 242 -2.45 -11.71 14.27
N PRO A 243 -3.56 -12.10 14.90
CA PRO A 243 -3.94 -11.65 16.23
C PRO A 243 -2.86 -11.99 17.27
N VAL A 244 -2.44 -10.97 18.05
CA VAL A 244 -1.39 -11.12 19.08
C VAL A 244 -1.89 -10.67 20.45
N THR A 245 -1.61 -11.46 21.47
CA THR A 245 -1.84 -11.15 22.91
C THR A 245 -0.69 -11.68 23.74
N GLY A 246 -0.52 -11.20 24.98
CA GLY A 246 0.54 -11.64 25.88
C GLY A 246 1.84 -10.87 25.70
N VAL A 247 2.93 -11.40 26.25
CA VAL A 247 4.26 -10.77 26.19
C VAL A 247 5.12 -11.51 25.18
N HIS A 248 5.69 -10.77 24.23
CA HIS A 248 6.49 -11.34 23.15
C HIS A 248 7.79 -10.58 22.93
N THR A 249 8.78 -11.26 22.41
CA THR A 249 9.91 -10.65 21.72
C THR A 249 9.53 -10.39 20.26
N VAL A 250 9.63 -9.15 19.82
CA VAL A 250 9.27 -8.74 18.46
C VAL A 250 10.54 -8.55 17.62
N PHE A 251 10.57 -9.13 16.45
CA PHE A 251 11.62 -8.90 15.45
C PHE A 251 11.03 -8.17 14.24
N PHE A 252 11.73 -7.16 13.77
CA PHE A 252 11.58 -6.69 12.41
C PHE A 252 12.71 -7.27 11.59
N ARG A 253 12.34 -8.04 10.57
CA ARG A 253 13.26 -8.52 9.56
C ARG A 253 13.02 -7.76 8.28
N PHE A 254 14.09 -7.24 7.71
CA PHE A 254 14.06 -6.49 6.48
C PHE A 254 14.43 -7.41 5.31
N ALA A 255 13.53 -7.49 4.32
CA ALA A 255 13.72 -8.40 3.18
C ALA A 255 13.60 -7.62 1.86
N SER A 256 14.61 -7.74 1.02
CA SER A 256 14.65 -7.13 -0.30
C SER A 256 15.24 -8.12 -1.31
N GLY A 257 14.83 -8.05 -2.56
CA GLY A 257 15.48 -8.77 -3.65
C GLY A 257 16.78 -8.11 -4.13
N GLN A 258 17.22 -7.01 -3.49
CA GLN A 258 18.34 -6.18 -3.90
C GLN A 258 19.28 -5.95 -2.71
N PRO A 259 20.60 -5.81 -2.95
CA PRO A 259 21.56 -5.65 -1.85
C PRO A 259 21.65 -4.24 -1.27
N ALA A 260 20.96 -3.28 -1.87
CA ALA A 260 21.02 -1.87 -1.46
C ALA A 260 20.08 -1.58 -0.29
N ASP A 261 20.39 -0.51 0.44
CA ASP A 261 19.52 0.05 1.48
C ASP A 261 18.19 0.47 0.88
N PHE A 262 17.09 0.21 1.61
CA PHE A 262 15.77 0.49 1.05
C PHE A 262 14.80 1.19 2.01
N VAL A 263 15.08 1.29 3.31
CA VAL A 263 14.16 1.88 4.27
C VAL A 263 14.89 2.46 5.48
N ASN A 264 14.37 3.59 5.98
CA ASN A 264 14.61 4.09 7.34
C ASN A 264 13.35 3.88 8.17
N VAL A 265 13.48 3.59 9.47
CA VAL A 265 12.35 3.44 10.39
C VAL A 265 12.57 4.34 11.61
N ASN A 266 11.59 5.21 11.89
CA ASN A 266 11.65 6.13 13.03
C ASN A 266 10.98 5.50 14.27
N TRP A 267 9.72 5.12 14.16
CA TRP A 267 8.97 4.50 15.25
C TRP A 267 7.92 3.52 14.72
N PHE A 268 7.36 2.74 15.63
CA PHE A 268 6.26 1.83 15.33
C PHE A 268 5.29 1.71 16.49
N THR A 269 4.13 1.14 16.24
CA THR A 269 3.10 0.82 17.23
C THR A 269 2.23 -0.33 16.75
N PHE A 270 1.55 -0.99 17.69
CA PHE A 270 0.51 -1.97 17.39
C PHE A 270 -0.87 -1.42 17.75
N LEU A 271 -1.91 -1.89 17.04
CA LEU A 271 -3.29 -1.46 17.21
C LEU A 271 -4.22 -2.68 17.28
N ARG A 272 -5.31 -2.52 18.03
CA ARG A 272 -6.36 -3.55 18.21
C ARG A 272 -7.38 -3.57 17.09
#